data_fead07869075292938eb4d78bbbec2fa
#
_entry.id   fead07869075292938eb4d78bbbec2fa
#
_cell.length_a   1.000
_cell.length_b   1.000
_cell.length_c   1.000
_cell.angle_alpha   90.00
_cell.angle_beta   90.00
_cell.angle_gamma   90.00
#
_symmetry.space_group_name_H-M   'P 1'
#
loop_
_entity.id
_entity.type
_entity.pdbx_description
1 polymer ?
#
loop_
_entity_poly.entity_id
_entity_poly.type
_entity_poly.pdbx_seq_one_letter_code
_entity_poly.pdbx_strand_id
1 'polypeptide(L)'
;MGLIYLDACLVIYLVEQHPRWVGRVAAAMSVADDARYGISPLVKCECLVGPIKRGDEVLREAYLQAFDKFVLLAMPDEVYLRAAELRGRFGLRTPDALHIACAQHHRCDALWTHDDRLARVSVGLAVNVLTDPGQGVHG
;
A
#
# COMPACT_ATOMS: atom_id res chain seq x y z
N MET A 1 -13.87 -13.33 -4.27
CA MET A 1 -12.47 -13.28 -3.84
C MET A 1 -11.86 -11.97 -4.33
N GLY A 2 -11.38 -11.14 -3.43
CA GLY A 2 -10.90 -9.82 -3.76
C GLY A 2 -9.38 -9.74 -3.90
N LEU A 3 -8.91 -8.69 -4.55
CA LEU A 3 -7.51 -8.34 -4.63
C LEU A 3 -7.34 -6.96 -4.03
N ILE A 4 -6.50 -6.85 -3.01
CA ILE A 4 -6.28 -5.61 -2.26
C ILE A 4 -4.83 -5.19 -2.42
N TYR A 5 -4.62 -3.97 -2.90
CA TYR A 5 -3.29 -3.37 -3.02
C TYR A 5 -2.87 -2.83 -1.64
N LEU A 6 -1.66 -3.17 -1.21
CA LEU A 6 -1.12 -2.66 0.05
C LEU A 6 -0.10 -1.55 -0.22
N ASP A 7 -0.33 -0.39 0.39
CA ASP A 7 0.66 0.66 0.45
C ASP A 7 1.87 0.21 1.28
N ALA A 8 3.04 0.78 1.02
CA ALA A 8 4.28 0.39 1.68
C ALA A 8 4.19 0.49 3.21
N CYS A 9 3.50 1.50 3.74
CA CYS A 9 3.39 1.68 5.20
C CYS A 9 2.78 0.45 5.87
N LEU A 10 1.79 -0.21 5.26
CA LEU A 10 1.16 -1.39 5.84
C LEU A 10 2.11 -2.59 5.84
N VAL A 11 2.87 -2.76 4.76
CA VAL A 11 3.89 -3.81 4.68
C VAL A 11 4.96 -3.59 5.74
N ILE A 12 5.41 -2.34 5.90
CA ILE A 12 6.39 -1.97 6.93
C ILE A 12 5.87 -2.33 8.33
N TYR A 13 4.61 -1.98 8.62
CA TYR A 13 4.02 -2.29 9.94
C TYR A 13 3.99 -3.80 10.21
N LEU A 14 3.70 -4.59 9.18
CA LEU A 14 3.66 -6.05 9.32
C LEU A 14 5.05 -6.64 9.50
N VAL A 15 6.01 -6.28 8.64
CA VAL A 15 7.34 -6.87 8.66
C VAL A 15 8.11 -6.45 9.91
N GLU A 16 8.04 -5.16 10.28
CA GLU A 16 8.76 -4.65 11.43
C GLU A 16 7.95 -4.77 12.72
N GLN A 17 6.75 -5.32 12.66
CA GLN A 17 5.86 -5.53 13.80
C GLN A 17 5.67 -4.26 14.62
N HIS A 18 5.23 -3.20 13.95
CA HIS A 18 5.04 -1.90 14.57
C HIS A 18 4.09 -2.03 15.78
N PRO A 19 4.52 -1.63 16.98
CA PRO A 19 3.77 -1.92 18.22
C PRO A 19 2.36 -1.33 18.23
N ARG A 20 2.15 -0.20 17.57
CA ARG A 20 0.85 0.46 17.55
C ARG A 20 -0.07 -0.08 16.44
N TRP A 21 0.50 -0.43 15.27
CA TRP A 21 -0.32 -0.66 14.07
C TRP A 21 -0.39 -2.09 13.60
N VAL A 22 0.58 -2.96 13.97
CA VAL A 22 0.61 -4.33 13.43
C VAL A 22 -0.68 -5.09 13.74
N GLY A 23 -1.22 -4.93 14.94
CA GLY A 23 -2.45 -5.61 15.33
C GLY A 23 -3.65 -5.17 14.52
N ARG A 24 -3.73 -3.88 14.19
CA ARG A 24 -4.84 -3.35 13.39
C ARG A 24 -4.78 -3.80 11.95
N VAL A 25 -3.58 -3.85 11.37
CA VAL A 25 -3.40 -4.37 10.02
C VAL A 25 -3.80 -5.85 9.96
N ALA A 26 -3.31 -6.64 10.91
CA ALA A 26 -3.65 -8.06 11.00
C ALA A 26 -5.15 -8.28 11.18
N ALA A 27 -5.81 -7.44 12.00
CA ALA A 27 -7.25 -7.52 12.21
C ALA A 27 -8.03 -7.22 10.93
N ALA A 28 -7.62 -6.20 10.18
CA ALA A 28 -8.24 -5.87 8.90
C ALA A 28 -8.11 -7.02 7.90
N MET A 29 -6.94 -7.65 7.84
CA MET A 29 -6.70 -8.80 6.97
C MET A 29 -7.52 -10.01 7.40
N SER A 30 -7.73 -10.18 8.69
CA SER A 30 -8.55 -11.29 9.22
C SER A 30 -10.01 -11.14 8.82
N VAL A 31 -10.53 -9.91 8.77
CA VAL A 31 -11.91 -9.64 8.32
C VAL A 31 -12.06 -9.93 6.83
N ALA A 32 -11.02 -9.65 6.04
CA ALA A 32 -11.00 -9.88 4.60
C ALA A 32 -10.18 -11.15 4.29
N ASP A 33 -10.49 -12.25 4.96
CA ASP A 33 -9.68 -13.47 4.96
C ASP A 33 -9.65 -14.19 3.61
N ASP A 34 -10.63 -13.97 2.74
CA ASP A 34 -10.67 -14.55 1.40
C ASP A 34 -9.97 -13.67 0.36
N ALA A 35 -9.48 -12.51 0.74
CA ALA A 35 -8.81 -11.61 -0.19
C ALA A 35 -7.37 -12.03 -0.42
N ARG A 36 -6.87 -11.70 -1.63
CA ARG A 36 -5.43 -11.74 -1.91
C ARG A 36 -4.87 -10.33 -1.75
N TYR A 37 -3.62 -10.24 -1.34
CA TYR A 37 -2.96 -8.96 -1.10
C TYR A 37 -1.82 -8.79 -2.10
N GLY A 38 -1.79 -7.65 -2.77
CA GLY A 38 -0.82 -7.36 -3.81
C GLY A 38 0.08 -6.19 -3.46
N ILE A 39 1.32 -6.26 -3.93
CA ILE A 39 2.29 -5.17 -3.83
C ILE A 39 2.92 -4.95 -5.19
N SER A 40 3.38 -3.72 -5.43
CA SER A 40 4.05 -3.36 -6.67
C SER A 40 5.56 -3.27 -6.47
N PRO A 41 6.36 -3.20 -7.55
CA PRO A 41 7.78 -2.87 -7.45
C PRO A 41 8.04 -1.57 -6.69
N LEU A 42 7.15 -0.58 -6.81
CA LEU A 42 7.27 0.68 -6.07
C LEU A 42 7.17 0.44 -4.56
N VAL A 43 6.23 -0.41 -4.12
CA VAL A 43 6.10 -0.78 -2.70
C VAL A 43 7.38 -1.42 -2.20
N LYS A 44 7.96 -2.34 -2.98
CA LYS A 44 9.24 -2.97 -2.62
C LYS A 44 10.34 -1.94 -2.45
N CYS A 45 10.44 -1.01 -3.39
CA CYS A 45 11.42 0.07 -3.34
C CYS A 45 11.27 0.89 -2.06
N GLU A 46 10.07 1.32 -1.77
CA GLU A 46 9.79 2.15 -0.59
C GLU A 46 10.09 1.42 0.72
N CYS A 47 9.79 0.12 0.78
CA CYS A 47 10.06 -0.70 1.97
C CYS A 47 11.56 -0.89 2.21
N LEU A 48 12.36 -1.00 1.15
CA LEU A 48 13.78 -1.33 1.27
C LEU A 48 14.67 -0.13 1.59
N VAL A 49 14.18 1.09 1.41
CA VAL A 49 14.97 2.31 1.66
C VAL A 49 15.48 2.35 3.10
N GLY A 50 14.61 2.09 4.07
CA GLY A 50 14.99 2.15 5.48
C GLY A 50 16.10 1.19 5.86
N PRO A 51 15.93 -0.12 5.68
CA PRO A 51 16.98 -1.08 6.04
C PRO A 51 18.27 -0.87 5.27
N ILE A 52 18.21 -0.52 3.98
CA ILE A 52 19.42 -0.24 3.20
C ILE A 52 20.15 0.98 3.77
N LYS A 53 19.42 2.04 4.08
CA LYS A 53 19.99 3.26 4.61
C LYS A 53 20.68 3.05 5.96
N ARG A 54 20.12 2.15 6.80
CA ARG A 54 20.68 1.83 8.11
C ARG A 54 21.74 0.72 8.06
N GLY A 55 21.94 0.08 6.92
CA GLY A 55 22.83 -1.07 6.81
C GLY A 55 22.32 -2.30 7.54
N ASP A 56 21.02 -2.43 7.71
CA ASP A 56 20.39 -3.55 8.42
C ASP A 56 20.11 -4.69 7.45
N GLU A 57 21.10 -5.57 7.27
CA GLU A 57 21.00 -6.66 6.31
C GLU A 57 19.99 -7.74 6.75
N VAL A 58 19.83 -7.95 8.05
CA VAL A 58 18.85 -8.91 8.58
C VAL A 58 17.45 -8.48 8.24
N LEU A 59 17.14 -7.20 8.47
CA LEU A 59 15.82 -6.65 8.15
C LEU A 59 15.57 -6.61 6.64
N ARG A 60 16.61 -6.25 5.86
CA ARG A 60 16.50 -6.25 4.39
C ARG A 60 16.11 -7.63 3.88
N GLU A 61 16.76 -8.68 4.38
CA GLU A 61 16.45 -10.06 3.99
C GLU A 61 15.03 -10.45 4.43
N ALA A 62 14.61 -10.01 5.61
CA ALA A 62 13.25 -10.27 6.08
C ALA A 62 12.20 -9.67 5.14
N TYR A 63 12.44 -8.47 4.62
CA TYR A 63 11.57 -7.86 3.63
C TYR A 63 11.52 -8.66 2.33
N LEU A 64 12.69 -9.07 1.83
CA LEU A 64 12.75 -9.83 0.58
C LEU A 64 11.96 -11.13 0.68
N GLN A 65 12.05 -11.81 1.81
CA GLN A 65 11.27 -13.03 2.06
C GLN A 65 9.77 -12.73 2.20
N ALA A 66 9.42 -11.64 2.88
CA ALA A 66 8.03 -11.26 3.06
C ALA A 66 7.34 -10.93 1.74
N PHE A 67 8.06 -10.32 0.80
CA PHE A 67 7.49 -9.95 -0.50
C PHE A 67 6.94 -11.15 -1.27
N ASP A 68 7.54 -12.33 -1.08
CA ASP A 68 7.09 -13.55 -1.77
C ASP A 68 5.71 -14.02 -1.32
N LYS A 69 5.20 -13.50 -0.21
CA LYS A 69 3.87 -13.86 0.31
C LYS A 69 2.75 -13.04 -0.33
N PHE A 70 3.08 -12.03 -1.12
CA PHE A 70 2.11 -11.16 -1.75
C PHE A 70 2.04 -11.43 -3.25
N VAL A 71 0.90 -11.08 -3.86
CA VAL A 71 0.77 -11.06 -5.31
C VAL A 71 1.62 -9.90 -5.85
N LEU A 72 2.48 -10.17 -6.81
CA LEU A 72 3.29 -9.11 -7.42
C LEU A 72 2.49 -8.43 -8.53
N LEU A 73 2.26 -7.14 -8.40
CA LEU A 73 1.51 -6.32 -9.35
C LEU A 73 2.50 -5.53 -10.22
N ALA A 74 2.71 -5.99 -11.44
CA ALA A 74 3.65 -5.36 -12.36
C ALA A 74 3.26 -3.92 -12.68
N MET A 75 4.25 -3.09 -13.01
CA MET A 75 4.04 -1.69 -13.36
C MET A 75 4.47 -1.45 -14.82
N PRO A 76 3.63 -1.85 -15.80
CA PRO A 76 3.93 -1.59 -17.20
C PRO A 76 3.77 -0.10 -17.53
N ASP A 77 4.12 0.26 -18.75
CA ASP A 77 4.13 1.65 -19.21
C ASP A 77 2.79 2.35 -18.98
N GLU A 78 1.68 1.64 -19.18
CA GLU A 78 0.33 2.18 -19.02
C GLU A 78 0.09 2.71 -17.61
N VAL A 79 0.72 2.10 -16.60
CA VAL A 79 0.60 2.57 -15.21
C VAL A 79 1.23 3.95 -15.07
N TYR A 80 2.39 4.17 -15.67
CA TYR A 80 3.07 5.47 -15.61
C TYR A 80 2.32 6.54 -16.40
N LEU A 81 1.75 6.18 -17.55
CA LEU A 81 0.96 7.12 -18.34
C LEU A 81 -0.31 7.53 -17.56
N ARG A 82 -0.95 6.57 -16.93
CA ARG A 82 -2.11 6.88 -16.07
C ARG A 82 -1.73 7.75 -14.88
N ALA A 83 -0.58 7.48 -14.27
CA ALA A 83 -0.08 8.28 -13.16
C ALA A 83 0.15 9.73 -13.59
N ALA A 84 0.66 9.94 -14.81
CA ALA A 84 0.84 11.29 -15.36
C ALA A 84 -0.48 12.04 -15.46
N GLU A 85 -1.54 11.38 -15.90
CA GLU A 85 -2.89 11.98 -15.93
C GLU A 85 -3.38 12.34 -14.53
N LEU A 86 -3.19 11.44 -13.56
CA LEU A 86 -3.62 11.69 -12.19
C LEU A 86 -2.87 12.87 -11.57
N ARG A 87 -1.57 12.98 -11.85
CA ARG A 87 -0.79 14.12 -11.39
C ARG A 87 -1.24 15.41 -12.03
N GLY A 88 -1.45 15.40 -13.33
CA GLY A 88 -1.86 16.59 -14.07
C GLY A 88 -3.23 17.11 -13.67
N ARG A 89 -4.16 16.21 -13.34
CA ARG A 89 -5.53 16.59 -12.99
C ARG A 89 -5.72 16.91 -11.52
N PHE A 90 -5.04 16.19 -10.63
CA PHE A 90 -5.30 16.25 -9.19
C PHE A 90 -4.12 16.75 -8.37
N GLY A 91 -2.97 17.04 -9.01
CA GLY A 91 -1.79 17.54 -8.31
C GLY A 91 -1.17 16.55 -7.32
N LEU A 92 -1.33 15.25 -7.58
CA LEU A 92 -0.78 14.22 -6.70
C LEU A 92 0.75 14.15 -6.83
N ARG A 93 1.40 13.73 -5.75
CA ARG A 93 2.82 13.40 -5.82
C ARG A 93 3.01 12.13 -6.65
N THR A 94 4.18 11.99 -7.25
CA THR A 94 4.47 10.84 -8.14
C THR A 94 4.21 9.49 -7.48
N PRO A 95 4.69 9.20 -6.25
CA PRO A 95 4.43 7.91 -5.65
C PRO A 95 2.94 7.64 -5.43
N ASP A 96 2.18 8.64 -4.98
CA ASP A 96 0.75 8.48 -4.74
C ASP A 96 0.00 8.17 -6.04
N ALA A 97 0.33 8.90 -7.11
CA ALA A 97 -0.26 8.68 -8.42
C ALA A 97 0.06 7.28 -8.97
N LEU A 98 1.29 6.81 -8.76
CA LEU A 98 1.71 5.49 -9.20
C LEU A 98 0.99 4.37 -8.45
N HIS A 99 0.81 4.51 -7.13
CA HIS A 99 0.05 3.52 -6.35
C HIS A 99 -1.38 3.42 -6.85
N ILE A 100 -2.05 4.56 -7.03
CA ILE A 100 -3.43 4.57 -7.52
C ILE A 100 -3.51 3.97 -8.93
N ALA A 101 -2.63 4.41 -9.83
CA ALA A 101 -2.62 3.93 -11.21
C ALA A 101 -2.38 2.42 -11.28
N CYS A 102 -1.47 1.89 -10.46
CA CYS A 102 -1.18 0.47 -10.42
C CYS A 102 -2.39 -0.33 -9.90
N ALA A 103 -3.02 0.14 -8.84
CA ALA A 103 -4.21 -0.50 -8.29
C ALA A 103 -5.36 -0.50 -9.32
N GLN A 104 -5.54 0.59 -10.04
CA GLN A 104 -6.56 0.68 -11.11
C GLN A 104 -6.24 -0.28 -12.27
N HIS A 105 -4.99 -0.32 -12.68
CA HIS A 105 -4.54 -1.17 -13.79
C HIS A 105 -4.83 -2.65 -13.53
N HIS A 106 -4.59 -3.10 -12.30
CA HIS A 106 -4.81 -4.48 -11.89
C HIS A 106 -6.22 -4.74 -11.39
N ARG A 107 -7.11 -3.75 -11.47
CA ARG A 107 -8.51 -3.85 -11.03
C ARG A 107 -8.63 -4.31 -9.59
N CYS A 108 -7.76 -3.77 -8.73
CA CYS A 108 -7.84 -4.05 -7.30
C CYS A 108 -9.16 -3.53 -6.74
N ASP A 109 -9.75 -4.28 -5.82
CA ASP A 109 -11.00 -3.88 -5.17
C ASP A 109 -10.79 -2.73 -4.21
N ALA A 110 -9.59 -2.63 -3.63
CA ALA A 110 -9.23 -1.54 -2.74
C ALA A 110 -7.73 -1.35 -2.71
N LEU A 111 -7.31 -0.16 -2.32
CA LEU A 111 -5.94 0.16 -1.97
C LEU A 111 -5.93 0.52 -0.48
N TRP A 112 -5.27 -0.28 0.32
CA TRP A 112 -5.20 -0.02 1.76
C TRP A 112 -3.98 0.84 2.08
N THR A 113 -4.22 1.90 2.83
CA THR A 113 -3.20 2.89 3.18
C THR A 113 -3.40 3.37 4.61
N HIS A 114 -2.41 4.12 5.12
CA HIS A 114 -2.54 4.87 6.37
C HIS A 114 -2.67 6.39 6.07
N ASP A 115 -2.77 6.77 4.81
CA ASP A 115 -2.80 8.17 4.40
C ASP A 115 -4.23 8.61 4.08
N ASP A 116 -4.83 9.41 4.97
CA ASP A 116 -6.17 9.95 4.78
C ASP A 116 -6.28 10.82 3.52
N ARG A 117 -5.21 11.53 3.17
CA ARG A 117 -5.21 12.37 1.98
C ARG A 117 -5.36 11.54 0.73
N LEU A 118 -4.63 10.42 0.65
CA LEU A 118 -4.73 9.50 -0.48
C LEU A 118 -6.12 8.88 -0.56
N ALA A 119 -6.70 8.53 0.58
CA ALA A 119 -8.06 7.99 0.64
C ALA A 119 -9.08 8.97 0.06
N ARG A 120 -8.93 10.27 0.37
CA ARG A 120 -9.88 11.29 -0.10
C ARG A 120 -9.82 11.51 -1.61
N VAL A 121 -8.62 11.49 -2.20
CA VAL A 121 -8.46 11.84 -3.62
C VAL A 121 -8.71 10.67 -4.57
N SER A 122 -8.78 9.45 -4.07
CA SER A 122 -8.89 8.26 -4.92
C SER A 122 -10.33 7.83 -5.22
N VAL A 123 -11.32 8.56 -4.73
CA VAL A 123 -12.76 8.31 -4.96
C VAL A 123 -13.14 6.86 -4.64
N GLY A 124 -12.92 6.47 -3.37
CA GLY A 124 -13.36 5.16 -2.87
C GLY A 124 -12.42 4.00 -3.12
N LEU A 125 -11.36 4.17 -3.91
CA LEU A 125 -10.39 3.11 -4.12
C LEU A 125 -9.49 2.92 -2.91
N ALA A 126 -8.85 4.00 -2.45
CA ALA A 126 -7.97 3.94 -1.28
C ALA A 126 -8.78 4.08 0.00
N VAL A 127 -8.45 3.25 0.98
CA VAL A 127 -9.12 3.22 2.28
C VAL A 127 -8.07 3.25 3.36
N ASN A 128 -8.20 4.17 4.32
CA ASN A 128 -7.35 4.16 5.50
C ASN A 128 -7.91 3.15 6.50
N VAL A 129 -7.29 1.96 6.52
CA VAL A 129 -7.75 0.86 7.38
C VAL A 129 -7.29 1.01 8.83
N LEU A 130 -6.49 2.04 9.12
CA LEU A 130 -5.93 2.28 10.45
C LEU A 130 -6.58 3.47 11.18
N THR A 131 -7.63 4.04 10.59
CA THR A 131 -8.39 5.12 11.24
C THR A 131 -9.10 4.58 12.48
N ASP A 132 -8.93 5.26 13.61
CA ASP A 132 -9.67 4.92 14.81
C ASP A 132 -11.17 5.16 14.60
N PRO A 133 -12.05 4.28 15.11
CA PRO A 133 -13.49 4.45 14.93
C PRO A 133 -14.01 5.83 15.38
N GLY A 134 -13.43 6.41 16.44
CA GLY A 134 -13.81 7.73 16.91
C GLY A 134 -13.35 8.86 16.01
N GLN A 135 -12.29 8.66 15.25
CA GLN A 135 -11.76 9.66 14.32
C GLN A 135 -12.48 9.64 12.96
N GLY A 136 -12.97 8.49 12.54
CA GLY A 136 -13.69 8.35 11.29
C GLY A 136 -14.98 9.15 11.24
N VAL A 137 -15.56 9.45 12.39
CA VAL A 137 -16.82 10.22 12.51
C VAL A 137 -16.61 11.71 12.24
N HIS A 138 -15.39 12.19 12.42
CA HIS A 138 -15.05 13.62 12.31
C HIS A 138 -14.38 13.97 10.98
N GLY A 139 -14.24 12.99 10.12
CA GLY A 139 -13.55 13.14 8.83
C GLY A 139 -14.30 13.96 7.82
#